data_471086cbd9c27b8f1c177f902b33e8a7
#
_entry.id   471086cbd9c27b8f1c177f902b33e8a7
#
_cell.length_a   1.000
_cell.length_b   1.000
_cell.length_c   1.000
_cell.angle_alpha   90.00
_cell.angle_beta   90.00
_cell.angle_gamma   90.00
#
_symmetry.space_group_name_H-M   'P 1'
#
loop_
_entity.id
_entity.type
_entity.pdbx_description
1 polymer ?
#
loop_
_entity_poly.entity_id
_entity_poly.type
_entity_poly.pdbx_seq_one_letter_code
_entity_poly.pdbx_strand_id
1 'polypeptide(L)'
;MIVNRDERRGRATSFGDVADAYERARPGYPEDAVRWLAGEKPRDVVDLGAGTGKLTRSLVALGHRVTAVEPLPEMIAHLLAAVPGVTAVQGGAEAIPLEAESADVVVAAQAFHWFDHGPALREIARVLRPGGWIALVWNTRDDREPWVAQLSEEVLGSEGLEERDAAAPVRESGLFEPVERALFPHAQRLDREGLVDLVLSRSYCAVLGPEERAPVLDRVERLFDEHAVDGLVELPYATECFRAVRL
;
A
#
# COMPACT_ATOMS: atom_id res chain seq x y z
N MET A 1 4.86 4.60 21.23
CA MET A 1 4.95 6.08 21.20
C MET A 1 3.93 6.55 20.17
N ILE A 2 2.88 7.29 20.57
CA ILE A 2 1.79 7.72 19.67
C ILE A 2 2.36 8.80 18.77
N VAL A 3 2.54 8.50 17.49
CA VAL A 3 2.96 9.49 16.49
C VAL A 3 1.87 10.54 16.34
N ASN A 4 2.23 11.82 16.53
CA ASN A 4 1.29 12.94 16.48
C ASN A 4 0.66 13.08 15.07
N ARG A 5 -0.59 13.59 15.01
CA ARG A 5 -1.37 13.78 13.78
C ARG A 5 -0.67 14.66 12.74
N ASP A 6 0.07 15.69 13.21
CA ASP A 6 0.82 16.59 12.33
C ASP A 6 2.10 15.93 11.76
N GLU A 7 2.75 15.03 12.51
CA GLU A 7 3.86 14.22 12.01
C GLU A 7 3.41 13.19 10.96
N ARG A 8 2.20 12.63 11.12
CA ARG A 8 1.60 11.72 10.12
C ARG A 8 1.31 12.47 8.81
N ARG A 9 0.74 13.68 8.89
CA ARG A 9 0.51 14.54 7.71
C ARG A 9 1.82 14.93 7.02
N GLY A 10 2.84 15.35 7.76
CA GLY A 10 4.14 15.71 7.22
C GLY A 10 4.82 14.55 6.48
N ARG A 11 4.68 13.31 6.96
CA ARG A 11 5.19 12.12 6.26
C ARG A 11 4.40 11.79 4.99
N ALA A 12 3.08 11.93 5.01
CA ALA A 12 2.26 11.72 3.82
C ALA A 12 2.59 12.70 2.69
N THR A 13 2.90 13.97 3.01
CA THR A 13 3.24 14.98 1.99
C THR A 13 4.67 14.84 1.42
N SER A 14 5.59 14.14 2.08
CA SER A 14 6.95 13.89 1.55
C SER A 14 6.99 12.88 0.40
N PHE A 15 5.90 12.19 0.10
CA PHE A 15 5.83 11.20 -0.99
C PHE A 15 5.79 11.80 -2.40
N GLY A 16 5.42 13.10 -2.57
CA GLY A 16 5.39 13.74 -3.88
C GLY A 16 6.74 13.71 -4.59
N ASP A 17 7.82 14.07 -3.88
CA ASP A 17 9.18 14.17 -4.43
C ASP A 17 9.85 12.80 -4.70
N VAL A 18 9.31 11.72 -4.13
CA VAL A 18 9.83 10.34 -4.29
C VAL A 18 8.89 9.43 -5.08
N ALA A 19 7.87 9.99 -5.73
CA ALA A 19 6.85 9.21 -6.43
C ALA A 19 7.42 8.31 -7.54
N ASP A 20 8.43 8.78 -8.28
CA ASP A 20 9.06 8.02 -9.35
C ASP A 20 9.87 6.82 -8.83
N ALA A 21 10.65 7.02 -7.76
CA ALA A 21 11.38 5.93 -7.09
C ALA A 21 10.40 4.95 -6.45
N TYR A 22 9.33 5.48 -5.83
CA TYR A 22 8.25 4.67 -5.28
C TYR A 22 7.59 3.77 -6.32
N GLU A 23 7.25 4.33 -7.50
CA GLU A 23 6.59 3.60 -8.57
C GLU A 23 7.48 2.49 -9.14
N ARG A 24 8.78 2.75 -9.33
CA ARG A 24 9.72 1.75 -9.84
C ARG A 24 9.98 0.63 -8.84
N ALA A 25 10.22 0.97 -7.59
CA ALA A 25 10.83 0.08 -6.62
C ALA A 25 9.84 -0.70 -5.73
N ARG A 26 8.65 -0.13 -5.46
CA ARG A 26 7.68 -0.83 -4.61
C ARG A 26 7.03 -2.01 -5.32
N PRO A 27 6.87 -3.17 -4.63
CA PRO A 27 6.24 -4.34 -5.23
C PRO A 27 4.80 -4.06 -5.65
N GLY A 28 4.36 -4.71 -6.73
CA GLY A 28 2.95 -4.84 -7.07
C GLY A 28 2.22 -5.82 -6.15
N TYR A 29 1.04 -6.24 -6.58
CA TYR A 29 0.23 -7.22 -5.85
C TYR A 29 0.03 -8.46 -6.72
N PRO A 30 0.16 -9.68 -6.16
CA PRO A 30 -0.16 -10.91 -6.89
C PRO A 30 -1.60 -10.89 -7.41
N GLU A 31 -1.80 -11.40 -8.60
CA GLU A 31 -3.14 -11.40 -9.24
C GLU A 31 -4.18 -12.12 -8.37
N ASP A 32 -3.79 -13.25 -7.77
CA ASP A 32 -4.68 -14.00 -6.86
C ASP A 32 -5.09 -13.18 -5.64
N ALA A 33 -4.19 -12.35 -5.09
CA ALA A 33 -4.51 -11.42 -4.01
C ALA A 33 -5.53 -10.37 -4.48
N VAL A 34 -5.31 -9.77 -5.67
CA VAL A 34 -6.23 -8.76 -6.21
C VAL A 34 -7.61 -9.35 -6.49
N ARG A 35 -7.68 -10.57 -7.04
CA ARG A 35 -8.94 -11.31 -7.22
C ARG A 35 -9.65 -11.60 -5.90
N TRP A 36 -8.90 -11.99 -4.89
CA TRP A 36 -9.47 -12.22 -3.57
C TRP A 36 -10.02 -10.93 -2.94
N LEU A 37 -9.33 -9.79 -3.10
CA LEU A 37 -9.74 -8.49 -2.58
C LEU A 37 -11.01 -7.96 -3.26
N ALA A 38 -11.07 -8.01 -4.60
CA ALA A 38 -12.10 -7.34 -5.38
C ALA A 38 -13.15 -8.28 -5.98
N GLY A 39 -12.90 -9.62 -5.93
CA GLY A 39 -13.75 -10.64 -6.51
C GLY A 39 -13.46 -10.93 -7.98
N GLU A 40 -14.02 -12.05 -8.48
CA GLU A 40 -13.76 -12.55 -9.83
C GLU A 40 -14.54 -11.84 -10.95
N LYS A 41 -15.64 -11.17 -10.59
CA LYS A 41 -16.53 -10.51 -11.57
C LYS A 41 -16.28 -9.01 -11.57
N PRO A 42 -16.45 -8.33 -12.72
CA PRO A 42 -16.39 -6.88 -12.80
C PRO A 42 -17.30 -6.21 -11.75
N ARG A 43 -16.74 -5.24 -11.01
CA ARG A 43 -17.39 -4.52 -9.92
C ARG A 43 -17.05 -3.04 -9.99
N ASP A 44 -17.84 -2.22 -9.29
CA ASP A 44 -17.51 -0.84 -8.97
C ASP A 44 -16.59 -0.84 -7.74
N VAL A 45 -15.32 -0.53 -7.93
CA VAL A 45 -14.29 -0.56 -6.90
C VAL A 45 -13.78 0.85 -6.62
N VAL A 46 -13.74 1.23 -5.35
CA VAL A 46 -13.05 2.44 -4.89
C VAL A 46 -11.67 2.03 -4.38
N ASP A 47 -10.60 2.56 -4.98
CA ASP A 47 -9.23 2.44 -4.49
C ASP A 47 -8.92 3.68 -3.64
N LEU A 48 -8.93 3.51 -2.31
CA LEU A 48 -8.87 4.59 -1.32
C LEU A 48 -7.45 4.79 -0.80
N GLY A 49 -6.88 5.98 -1.03
CA GLY A 49 -5.46 6.24 -0.86
C GLY A 49 -4.66 5.58 -1.98
N ALA A 50 -5.10 5.79 -3.22
CA ALA A 50 -4.62 5.06 -4.40
C ALA A 50 -3.15 5.34 -4.75
N GLY A 51 -2.56 6.44 -4.24
CA GLY A 51 -1.17 6.83 -4.50
C GLY A 51 -0.90 6.96 -5.99
N THR A 52 0.17 6.32 -6.46
CA THR A 52 0.56 6.29 -7.89
C THR A 52 -0.25 5.32 -8.75
N GLY A 53 -1.23 4.60 -8.16
CA GLY A 53 -2.13 3.70 -8.89
C GLY A 53 -1.64 2.25 -9.05
N LYS A 54 -0.72 1.77 -8.22
CA LYS A 54 -0.22 0.39 -8.33
C LYS A 54 -1.34 -0.66 -8.22
N LEU A 55 -2.22 -0.55 -7.23
CA LEU A 55 -3.37 -1.45 -7.11
C LEU A 55 -4.44 -1.11 -8.14
N THR A 56 -4.70 0.17 -8.38
CA THR A 56 -5.63 0.65 -9.41
C THR A 56 -5.39 -0.04 -10.76
N ARG A 57 -4.12 -0.09 -11.21
CA ARG A 57 -3.73 -0.75 -12.48
C ARG A 57 -4.12 -2.22 -12.51
N SER A 58 -3.84 -2.94 -11.41
CA SER A 58 -4.18 -4.37 -11.31
C SER A 58 -5.69 -4.61 -11.32
N LEU A 59 -6.45 -3.77 -10.62
CA LEU A 59 -7.91 -3.82 -10.60
C LEU A 59 -8.53 -3.55 -12.00
N VAL A 60 -8.03 -2.54 -12.70
CA VAL A 60 -8.47 -2.22 -14.08
C VAL A 60 -8.13 -3.36 -15.03
N ALA A 61 -6.93 -3.95 -14.92
CA ALA A 61 -6.51 -5.10 -15.74
C ALA A 61 -7.42 -6.33 -15.55
N LEU A 62 -8.00 -6.50 -14.36
CA LEU A 62 -8.99 -7.54 -14.06
C LEU A 62 -10.42 -7.19 -14.50
N GLY A 63 -10.62 -6.02 -15.13
CA GLY A 63 -11.90 -5.60 -15.69
C GLY A 63 -12.84 -4.90 -14.71
N HIS A 64 -12.36 -4.49 -13.54
CA HIS A 64 -13.17 -3.69 -12.60
C HIS A 64 -13.31 -2.24 -13.08
N ARG A 65 -14.42 -1.59 -12.73
CA ARG A 65 -14.61 -0.15 -12.88
C ARG A 65 -14.07 0.52 -11.62
N VAL A 66 -12.92 1.17 -11.75
CA VAL A 66 -12.19 1.72 -10.60
C VAL A 66 -12.38 3.23 -10.52
N THR A 67 -12.73 3.72 -9.33
CA THR A 67 -12.60 5.12 -8.94
C THR A 67 -11.48 5.22 -7.90
N ALA A 68 -10.38 5.87 -8.27
CA ALA A 68 -9.26 6.13 -7.38
C ALA A 68 -9.55 7.39 -6.56
N VAL A 69 -9.40 7.33 -5.24
CA VAL A 69 -9.53 8.48 -4.33
C VAL A 69 -8.17 8.70 -3.66
N GLU A 70 -7.59 9.89 -3.87
CA GLU A 70 -6.26 10.23 -3.38
C GLU A 70 -6.22 11.70 -2.94
N PRO A 71 -5.67 12.04 -1.76
CA PRO A 71 -5.62 13.43 -1.30
C PRO A 71 -4.58 14.30 -2.00
N LEU A 72 -3.49 13.72 -2.55
CA LEU A 72 -2.35 14.45 -3.09
C LEU A 72 -2.47 14.63 -4.61
N PRO A 73 -2.58 15.87 -5.13
CA PRO A 73 -2.71 16.13 -6.57
C PRO A 73 -1.55 15.57 -7.41
N GLU A 74 -0.34 15.60 -6.90
CA GLU A 74 0.85 15.05 -7.55
C GLU A 74 0.78 13.53 -7.71
N MET A 75 0.25 12.82 -6.72
CA MET A 75 0.00 11.37 -6.83
C MET A 75 -1.09 11.07 -7.84
N ILE A 76 -2.16 11.87 -7.88
CA ILE A 76 -3.20 11.75 -8.91
C ILE A 76 -2.62 11.93 -10.31
N ALA A 77 -1.71 12.88 -10.51
CA ALA A 77 -1.07 13.10 -11.81
C ALA A 77 -0.27 11.85 -12.26
N HIS A 78 0.52 11.24 -11.37
CA HIS A 78 1.23 9.99 -11.62
C HIS A 78 0.27 8.83 -11.91
N LEU A 79 -0.79 8.70 -11.13
CA LEU A 79 -1.83 7.68 -11.31
C LEU A 79 -2.47 7.78 -12.69
N LEU A 80 -2.90 8.97 -13.11
CA LEU A 80 -3.52 9.18 -14.41
C LEU A 80 -2.57 8.92 -15.59
N ALA A 81 -1.28 9.20 -15.42
CA ALA A 81 -0.25 8.84 -16.39
C ALA A 81 -0.04 7.32 -16.47
N ALA A 82 -0.05 6.64 -15.33
CA ALA A 82 0.18 5.20 -15.23
C ALA A 82 -1.04 4.35 -15.63
N VAL A 83 -2.28 4.87 -15.44
CA VAL A 83 -3.54 4.17 -15.72
C VAL A 83 -4.47 5.08 -16.54
N PRO A 84 -4.21 5.26 -17.84
CA PRO A 84 -5.02 6.13 -18.68
C PRO A 84 -6.49 5.73 -18.71
N GLY A 85 -7.38 6.72 -18.57
CA GLY A 85 -8.83 6.52 -18.63
C GLY A 85 -9.48 6.10 -17.32
N VAL A 86 -8.72 5.91 -16.23
CA VAL A 86 -9.31 5.67 -14.92
C VAL A 86 -9.93 6.96 -14.35
N THR A 87 -10.99 6.84 -13.59
CA THR A 87 -11.55 7.96 -12.83
C THR A 87 -10.72 8.19 -11.57
N ALA A 88 -10.17 9.39 -11.40
CA ALA A 88 -9.46 9.79 -10.19
C ALA A 88 -10.10 11.03 -9.57
N VAL A 89 -10.31 11.02 -8.26
CA VAL A 89 -10.97 12.09 -7.51
C VAL A 89 -10.11 12.49 -6.32
N GLN A 90 -9.90 13.79 -6.15
CA GLN A 90 -9.17 14.27 -5.00
C GLN A 90 -10.05 14.19 -3.74
N GLY A 91 -9.59 13.47 -2.71
CA GLY A 91 -10.31 13.33 -1.45
C GLY A 91 -9.55 12.48 -0.43
N GLY A 92 -9.97 12.56 0.82
CA GLY A 92 -9.45 11.75 1.93
C GLY A 92 -10.43 10.67 2.35
N ALA A 93 -9.95 9.73 3.17
CA ALA A 93 -10.76 8.62 3.66
C ALA A 93 -11.86 9.04 4.64
N GLU A 94 -11.66 10.16 5.34
CA GLU A 94 -12.56 10.71 6.34
C GLU A 94 -13.74 11.51 5.73
N ALA A 95 -13.66 11.80 4.41
CA ALA A 95 -14.70 12.47 3.64
C ALA A 95 -14.59 12.05 2.17
N ILE A 96 -15.09 10.86 1.85
CA ILE A 96 -15.00 10.29 0.50
C ILE A 96 -15.96 11.04 -0.44
N PRO A 97 -15.46 11.69 -1.53
CA PRO A 97 -16.27 12.56 -2.40
C PRO A 97 -17.08 11.73 -3.41
N LEU A 98 -17.78 10.71 -2.93
CA LEU A 98 -18.65 9.84 -3.71
C LEU A 98 -20.02 9.72 -3.03
N GLU A 99 -21.03 9.41 -3.83
CA GLU A 99 -22.40 9.19 -3.34
C GLU A 99 -22.47 7.94 -2.43
N ALA A 100 -23.47 7.92 -1.56
CA ALA A 100 -23.77 6.73 -0.77
C ALA A 100 -24.12 5.55 -1.70
N GLU A 101 -23.75 4.34 -1.29
CA GLU A 101 -24.08 3.09 -2.00
C GLU A 101 -23.65 3.10 -3.48
N SER A 102 -22.50 3.73 -3.77
CA SER A 102 -21.94 3.85 -5.13
C SER A 102 -20.90 2.77 -5.47
N ALA A 103 -20.38 2.04 -4.48
CA ALA A 103 -19.32 1.03 -4.66
C ALA A 103 -19.74 -0.36 -4.19
N ASP A 104 -19.25 -1.39 -4.87
CA ASP A 104 -19.36 -2.79 -4.43
C ASP A 104 -18.21 -3.15 -3.48
N VAL A 105 -17.04 -2.54 -3.69
CA VAL A 105 -15.82 -2.78 -2.91
C VAL A 105 -15.10 -1.46 -2.66
N VAL A 106 -14.62 -1.27 -1.45
CA VAL A 106 -13.63 -0.24 -1.12
C VAL A 106 -12.34 -0.94 -0.72
N VAL A 107 -11.26 -0.72 -1.46
CA VAL A 107 -9.94 -1.25 -1.12
C VAL A 107 -9.03 -0.14 -0.60
N ALA A 108 -8.14 -0.48 0.34
CA ALA A 108 -7.04 0.38 0.76
C ALA A 108 -5.74 -0.43 0.77
N ALA A 109 -4.80 -0.04 -0.09
CA ALA A 109 -3.52 -0.72 -0.27
C ALA A 109 -2.39 0.08 0.37
N GLN A 110 -1.74 -0.45 1.40
CA GLN A 110 -0.67 0.23 2.14
C GLN A 110 -1.07 1.62 2.68
N ALA A 111 -2.37 1.91 2.81
CA ALA A 111 -2.86 3.26 3.11
C ALA A 111 -3.65 3.36 4.42
N PHE A 112 -4.34 2.30 4.83
CA PHE A 112 -5.30 2.32 5.93
C PHE A 112 -4.72 2.83 7.26
N HIS A 113 -3.44 2.58 7.53
CA HIS A 113 -2.77 3.06 8.75
C HIS A 113 -2.57 4.59 8.82
N TRP A 114 -2.79 5.31 7.72
CA TRP A 114 -2.77 6.77 7.66
C TRP A 114 -4.12 7.40 8.02
N PHE A 115 -5.21 6.63 7.97
CA PHE A 115 -6.57 7.12 8.15
C PHE A 115 -6.90 7.39 9.63
N ASP A 116 -7.77 8.36 9.86
CA ASP A 116 -8.52 8.45 11.11
C ASP A 116 -9.64 7.39 11.05
N HIS A 117 -9.40 6.24 11.67
CA HIS A 117 -10.19 5.03 11.45
C HIS A 117 -11.69 5.24 11.72
N GLY A 118 -12.06 5.99 12.77
CA GLY A 118 -13.46 6.20 13.11
C GLY A 118 -14.27 6.89 12.00
N PRO A 119 -13.90 8.11 11.56
CA PRO A 119 -14.54 8.78 10.42
C PRO A 119 -14.39 8.00 9.12
N ALA A 120 -13.19 7.45 8.83
CA ALA A 120 -12.93 6.75 7.58
C ALA A 120 -13.82 5.51 7.41
N LEU A 121 -13.98 4.68 8.47
CA LEU A 121 -14.82 3.49 8.41
C LEU A 121 -16.31 3.83 8.23
N ARG A 122 -16.78 4.94 8.79
CA ARG A 122 -18.15 5.41 8.54
C ARG A 122 -18.36 5.83 7.08
N GLU A 123 -17.39 6.54 6.49
CA GLU A 123 -17.44 6.94 5.10
C GLU A 123 -17.33 5.73 4.15
N ILE A 124 -16.45 4.79 4.45
CA ILE A 124 -16.34 3.52 3.71
C ILE A 124 -17.68 2.76 3.76
N ALA A 125 -18.28 2.62 4.94
CA ALA A 125 -19.57 1.99 5.06
C ALA A 125 -20.68 2.75 4.32
N ARG A 126 -20.64 4.10 4.29
CA ARG A 126 -21.61 4.94 3.57
C ARG A 126 -21.55 4.71 2.05
N VAL A 127 -20.35 4.65 1.47
CA VAL A 127 -20.19 4.49 0.01
C VAL A 127 -20.38 3.06 -0.47
N LEU A 128 -20.20 2.06 0.39
CA LEU A 128 -20.46 0.66 0.06
C LEU A 128 -21.97 0.40 -0.11
N ARG A 129 -22.33 -0.34 -1.15
CA ARG A 129 -23.68 -0.90 -1.30
C ARG A 129 -23.97 -1.95 -0.23
N PRO A 130 -25.24 -2.27 0.07
CA PRO A 130 -25.59 -3.43 0.88
C PRO A 130 -24.94 -4.69 0.30
N GLY A 131 -24.25 -5.48 1.15
CA GLY A 131 -23.49 -6.66 0.73
C GLY A 131 -22.14 -6.36 0.07
N GLY A 132 -21.77 -5.09 -0.09
CA GLY A 132 -20.42 -4.68 -0.46
C GLY A 132 -19.43 -4.85 0.70
N TRP A 133 -18.14 -4.76 0.45
CA TRP A 133 -17.11 -5.02 1.47
C TRP A 133 -15.94 -4.06 1.41
N ILE A 134 -15.33 -3.86 2.58
CA ILE A 134 -13.99 -3.27 2.70
C ILE A 134 -12.95 -4.34 2.48
N ALA A 135 -11.86 -3.98 1.78
CA ALA A 135 -10.69 -4.83 1.61
C ALA A 135 -9.40 -4.04 1.92
N LEU A 136 -8.50 -4.65 2.67
CA LEU A 136 -7.23 -4.04 3.06
C LEU A 136 -6.09 -4.93 2.60
N VAL A 137 -4.97 -4.35 2.17
CA VAL A 137 -3.81 -5.12 1.73
C VAL A 137 -2.49 -4.48 2.10
N TRP A 138 -1.56 -5.31 2.56
CA TRP A 138 -0.16 -4.96 2.80
C TRP A 138 0.78 -5.96 2.16
N ASN A 139 1.87 -5.46 1.60
CA ASN A 139 3.03 -6.27 1.26
C ASN A 139 4.02 -6.18 2.43
N THR A 140 4.24 -7.29 3.09
CA THR A 140 5.24 -7.43 4.16
C THR A 140 6.40 -8.26 3.63
N ARG A 141 7.64 -7.81 3.82
CA ARG A 141 8.82 -8.61 3.47
C ARG A 141 8.82 -9.88 4.30
N ASP A 142 9.23 -10.98 3.67
CA ASP A 142 9.38 -12.26 4.36
C ASP A 142 10.77 -12.34 5.01
N ASP A 143 10.87 -11.86 6.24
CA ASP A 143 12.09 -11.84 7.05
C ASP A 143 12.50 -13.21 7.62
N ARG A 144 11.77 -14.29 7.27
CA ARG A 144 12.25 -15.66 7.49
C ARG A 144 13.46 -15.97 6.64
N GLU A 145 13.65 -15.28 5.51
CA GLU A 145 14.87 -15.28 4.75
C GLU A 145 15.96 -14.45 5.46
N PRO A 146 17.13 -15.03 5.83
CA PRO A 146 18.11 -14.35 6.69
C PRO A 146 18.61 -13.00 6.15
N TRP A 147 18.83 -12.87 4.85
CA TRP A 147 19.29 -11.63 4.25
C TRP A 147 18.20 -10.52 4.27
N VAL A 148 16.94 -10.94 4.20
CA VAL A 148 15.78 -10.03 4.28
C VAL A 148 15.61 -9.53 5.71
N ALA A 149 15.81 -10.41 6.71
CA ALA A 149 15.87 -10.00 8.11
C ALA A 149 17.00 -8.98 8.32
N GLN A 150 18.19 -9.25 7.81
CA GLN A 150 19.32 -8.33 7.89
C GLN A 150 19.04 -6.99 7.20
N LEU A 151 18.46 -7.00 5.98
CA LEU A 151 18.01 -5.79 5.29
C LEU A 151 17.02 -4.99 6.13
N SER A 152 16.08 -5.68 6.79
CA SER A 152 15.08 -5.05 7.65
C SER A 152 15.70 -4.45 8.91
N GLU A 153 16.62 -5.16 9.59
CA GLU A 153 17.24 -4.70 10.82
C GLU A 153 18.26 -3.58 10.59
N GLU A 154 19.15 -3.74 9.60
CA GLU A 154 20.30 -2.84 9.41
C GLU A 154 19.96 -1.60 8.58
N VAL A 155 19.00 -1.72 7.67
CA VAL A 155 18.72 -0.68 6.66
C VAL A 155 17.34 -0.07 6.83
N LEU A 156 16.31 -0.92 6.89
CA LEU A 156 14.93 -0.43 6.80
C LEU A 156 14.32 -0.07 8.14
N GLY A 157 14.96 -0.42 9.25
CA GLY A 157 14.35 -0.37 10.56
C GLY A 157 13.12 -1.28 10.66
N SER A 158 12.71 -1.64 11.85
CA SER A 158 11.42 -2.30 12.03
C SER A 158 10.31 -1.27 11.71
N GLU A 159 9.55 -1.49 10.65
CA GLU A 159 8.41 -0.61 10.31
C GLU A 159 7.25 -0.73 11.31
N GLY A 160 7.49 -1.32 12.48
CA GLY A 160 6.48 -1.47 13.52
C GLY A 160 5.27 -2.31 13.08
N LEU A 161 5.45 -3.14 12.05
CA LEU A 161 4.48 -4.14 11.61
C LEU A 161 4.48 -5.38 12.51
N GLU A 162 5.40 -5.44 13.48
CA GLU A 162 5.36 -6.42 14.53
C GLU A 162 4.03 -6.32 15.27
N GLU A 163 3.17 -7.33 15.09
CA GLU A 163 1.97 -7.65 15.87
C GLU A 163 0.84 -6.61 15.89
N ARG A 164 0.85 -5.56 15.08
CA ARG A 164 -0.36 -4.75 14.93
C ARG A 164 -1.35 -5.50 14.05
N ASP A 165 -2.41 -5.95 14.69
CA ASP A 165 -3.58 -6.43 13.99
C ASP A 165 -4.16 -5.30 13.11
N ALA A 166 -3.71 -5.27 11.84
CA ALA A 166 -4.03 -4.20 10.92
C ALA A 166 -5.54 -4.02 10.68
N ALA A 167 -6.32 -5.08 10.93
CA ALA A 167 -7.77 -5.07 10.78
C ALA A 167 -8.52 -4.85 12.10
N ALA A 168 -7.85 -4.67 13.25
CA ALA A 168 -8.51 -4.42 14.52
C ALA A 168 -9.52 -3.26 14.46
N PRO A 169 -9.22 -2.09 13.84
CA PRO A 169 -10.19 -1.01 13.75
C PRO A 169 -11.46 -1.39 12.99
N VAL A 170 -11.35 -2.25 11.95
CA VAL A 170 -12.52 -2.73 11.21
C VAL A 170 -13.41 -3.60 12.10
N ARG A 171 -12.80 -4.55 12.83
CA ARG A 171 -13.53 -5.43 13.76
C ARG A 171 -14.21 -4.66 14.90
N GLU A 172 -13.52 -3.67 15.44
CA GLU A 172 -13.99 -2.88 16.58
C GLU A 172 -15.05 -1.83 16.19
N SER A 173 -15.18 -1.51 14.91
CA SER A 173 -16.12 -0.49 14.44
C SER A 173 -17.59 -0.85 14.60
N GLY A 174 -17.91 -2.14 14.60
CA GLY A 174 -19.28 -2.63 14.59
C GLY A 174 -20.06 -2.35 13.28
N LEU A 175 -19.36 -1.94 12.22
CA LEU A 175 -19.95 -1.61 10.90
C LEU A 175 -19.85 -2.76 9.89
N PHE A 176 -19.07 -3.79 10.19
CA PHE A 176 -18.74 -4.87 9.28
C PHE A 176 -18.89 -6.24 9.95
N GLU A 177 -19.14 -7.25 9.13
CA GLU A 177 -19.10 -8.67 9.54
C GLU A 177 -17.69 -9.09 9.99
N PRO A 178 -17.51 -10.31 10.53
CA PRO A 178 -16.20 -10.82 10.91
C PRO A 178 -15.19 -10.72 9.75
N VAL A 179 -13.99 -10.22 10.08
CA VAL A 179 -12.92 -10.03 9.09
C VAL A 179 -12.35 -11.37 8.65
N GLU A 180 -12.35 -11.63 7.36
CA GLU A 180 -11.60 -12.70 6.73
C GLU A 180 -10.16 -12.25 6.46
N ARG A 181 -9.19 -13.17 6.55
CA ARG A 181 -7.76 -12.95 6.27
C ARG A 181 -7.23 -13.98 5.28
N ALA A 182 -6.39 -13.55 4.35
CA ALA A 182 -5.66 -14.42 3.44
C ALA A 182 -4.22 -13.93 3.25
N LEU A 183 -3.31 -14.85 2.90
CA LEU A 183 -1.89 -14.57 2.65
C LEU A 183 -1.54 -15.10 1.25
N PHE A 184 -0.87 -14.26 0.46
CA PHE A 184 -0.41 -14.59 -0.88
C PHE A 184 1.10 -14.32 -0.98
N PRO A 185 1.94 -15.37 -1.01
CA PRO A 185 3.38 -15.21 -1.16
C PRO A 185 3.71 -14.75 -2.59
N HIS A 186 4.68 -13.87 -2.71
CA HIS A 186 5.29 -13.52 -3.98
C HIS A 186 6.72 -13.03 -3.77
N ALA A 187 7.47 -12.84 -4.85
CA ALA A 187 8.81 -12.29 -4.78
C ALA A 187 9.00 -11.20 -5.83
N GLN A 188 9.81 -10.22 -5.50
CA GLN A 188 10.24 -9.16 -6.41
C GLN A 188 11.70 -9.40 -6.78
N ARG A 189 12.00 -9.43 -8.08
CA ARG A 189 13.38 -9.49 -8.57
C ARG A 189 13.89 -8.08 -8.79
N LEU A 190 14.98 -7.74 -8.14
CA LEU A 190 15.59 -6.42 -8.15
C LEU A 190 17.04 -6.52 -8.57
N ASP A 191 17.45 -5.66 -9.48
CA ASP A 191 18.85 -5.33 -9.69
C ASP A 191 19.35 -4.35 -8.61
N ARG A 192 20.61 -3.97 -8.69
CA ARG A 192 21.21 -3.04 -7.72
C ARG A 192 20.47 -1.72 -7.59
N GLU A 193 20.14 -1.11 -8.72
CA GLU A 193 19.42 0.17 -8.76
C GLU A 193 18.02 0.02 -8.16
N GLY A 194 17.31 -1.04 -8.51
CA GLY A 194 15.99 -1.34 -7.97
C GLY A 194 15.98 -1.56 -6.45
N LEU A 195 17.01 -2.22 -5.87
CA LEU A 195 17.11 -2.39 -4.43
C LEU A 195 17.42 -1.05 -3.72
N VAL A 196 18.29 -0.22 -4.30
CA VAL A 196 18.57 1.14 -3.82
C VAL A 196 17.30 2.00 -3.88
N ASP A 197 16.59 2.00 -5.00
CA ASP A 197 15.33 2.74 -5.16
C ASP A 197 14.27 2.29 -4.16
N LEU A 198 14.18 0.98 -3.89
CA LEU A 198 13.27 0.44 -2.87
C LEU A 198 13.55 1.05 -1.49
N VAL A 199 14.81 1.15 -1.10
CA VAL A 199 15.22 1.73 0.19
C VAL A 199 14.95 3.24 0.20
N LEU A 200 15.31 3.96 -0.86
CA LEU A 200 15.08 5.39 -0.97
C LEU A 200 13.60 5.77 -1.02
N SER A 201 12.74 4.87 -1.49
CA SER A 201 11.28 5.07 -1.49
C SER A 201 10.63 5.03 -0.09
N ARG A 202 11.40 4.72 0.96
CA ARG A 202 10.88 4.68 2.33
C ARG A 202 10.81 6.08 2.93
N SER A 203 9.72 6.35 3.65
CA SER A 203 9.43 7.68 4.21
C SER A 203 10.53 8.22 5.13
N TYR A 204 11.25 7.36 5.85
CA TYR A 204 12.36 7.78 6.71
C TYR A 204 13.61 8.13 5.89
N CYS A 205 13.89 7.42 4.77
CA CYS A 205 15.01 7.74 3.88
C CYS A 205 14.79 9.05 3.11
N ALA A 206 13.54 9.37 2.80
CA ALA A 206 13.18 10.58 2.08
C ALA A 206 13.57 11.88 2.86
N VAL A 207 13.63 11.81 4.20
CA VAL A 207 13.97 12.95 5.07
C VAL A 207 15.43 13.00 5.47
N LEU A 208 16.25 11.97 5.12
CA LEU A 208 17.69 11.95 5.43
C LEU A 208 18.47 12.90 4.54
N GLY A 209 19.43 13.63 5.15
CA GLY A 209 20.44 14.38 4.40
C GLY A 209 21.44 13.47 3.67
N PRO A 210 22.22 14.02 2.72
CA PRO A 210 23.20 13.23 1.95
C PRO A 210 24.21 12.46 2.82
N GLU A 211 24.70 13.06 3.90
CA GLU A 211 25.66 12.44 4.82
C GLU A 211 25.06 11.29 5.64
N GLU A 212 23.79 11.40 6.02
CA GLU A 212 23.07 10.34 6.74
C GLU A 212 22.65 9.20 5.82
N ARG A 213 22.41 9.52 4.54
CA ARG A 213 21.98 8.55 3.50
C ARG A 213 23.13 7.66 3.04
N ALA A 214 24.36 8.20 2.93
CA ALA A 214 25.52 7.47 2.43
C ALA A 214 25.75 6.12 3.15
N PRO A 215 25.84 6.05 4.49
CA PRO A 215 26.05 4.77 5.18
C PRO A 215 24.88 3.78 5.04
N VAL A 216 23.67 4.28 4.75
CA VAL A 216 22.52 3.40 4.45
C VAL A 216 22.72 2.76 3.08
N LEU A 217 23.10 3.54 2.07
CA LEU A 217 23.36 3.04 0.72
C LEU A 217 24.54 2.06 0.69
N ASP A 218 25.63 2.33 1.39
CA ASP A 218 26.78 1.42 1.49
C ASP A 218 26.39 0.04 2.05
N ARG A 219 25.42 0.01 2.98
CA ARG A 219 24.90 -1.27 3.52
C ARG A 219 24.05 -2.01 2.50
N VAL A 220 23.17 -1.28 1.79
CA VAL A 220 22.33 -1.87 0.73
C VAL A 220 23.19 -2.48 -0.37
N GLU A 221 24.24 -1.79 -0.81
CA GLU A 221 25.14 -2.27 -1.84
C GLU A 221 25.91 -3.53 -1.40
N ARG A 222 26.38 -3.57 -0.15
CA ARG A 222 27.03 -4.78 0.39
C ARG A 222 26.07 -5.97 0.44
N LEU A 223 24.84 -5.77 0.94
CA LEU A 223 23.83 -6.83 0.96
C LEU A 223 23.50 -7.32 -0.45
N PHE A 224 23.43 -6.41 -1.42
CA PHE A 224 23.26 -6.80 -2.80
C PHE A 224 24.42 -7.66 -3.31
N ASP A 225 25.68 -7.24 -3.09
CA ASP A 225 26.87 -7.98 -3.52
C ASP A 225 26.99 -9.37 -2.90
N GLU A 226 26.56 -9.52 -1.65
CA GLU A 226 26.58 -10.79 -0.91
C GLU A 226 25.50 -11.78 -1.36
N HIS A 227 24.35 -11.28 -1.85
CA HIS A 227 23.16 -12.12 -2.09
C HIS A 227 22.68 -12.15 -3.54
N ALA A 228 23.24 -11.31 -4.44
CA ALA A 228 22.82 -11.30 -5.83
C ALA A 228 23.28 -12.57 -6.57
N VAL A 229 22.35 -13.16 -7.33
CA VAL A 229 22.60 -14.24 -8.27
C VAL A 229 22.28 -13.73 -9.67
N ASP A 230 23.21 -13.84 -10.60
CA ASP A 230 23.10 -13.32 -11.96
C ASP A 230 22.71 -11.82 -12.01
N GLY A 231 23.23 -11.02 -11.06
CA GLY A 231 22.99 -9.58 -10.98
C GLY A 231 21.63 -9.19 -10.44
N LEU A 232 20.88 -10.09 -9.82
CA LEU A 232 19.57 -9.86 -9.23
C LEU A 232 19.51 -10.43 -7.82
N VAL A 233 18.76 -9.76 -6.94
CA VAL A 233 18.28 -10.36 -5.69
C VAL A 233 16.79 -10.68 -5.83
N GLU A 234 16.35 -11.75 -5.20
CA GLU A 234 14.95 -12.12 -5.10
C GLU A 234 14.45 -11.77 -3.70
N LEU A 235 13.63 -10.72 -3.60
CA LEU A 235 13.09 -10.23 -2.34
C LEU A 235 11.68 -10.80 -2.13
N PRO A 236 11.53 -11.77 -1.23
CA PRO A 236 10.24 -12.39 -0.94
C PRO A 236 9.35 -11.48 -0.10
N TYR A 237 8.04 -11.55 -0.40
CA TYR A 237 6.96 -10.87 0.29
C TYR A 237 5.83 -11.83 0.63
N ALA A 238 5.14 -11.53 1.72
CA ALA A 238 3.79 -12.00 2.01
C ALA A 238 2.82 -10.84 1.77
N THR A 239 1.93 -10.97 0.78
CA THR A 239 0.80 -10.05 0.61
C THR A 239 -0.31 -10.48 1.55
N GLU A 240 -0.50 -9.71 2.61
CA GLU A 240 -1.52 -9.93 3.62
C GLU A 240 -2.78 -9.16 3.25
N CYS A 241 -3.88 -9.89 3.13
CA CYS A 241 -5.17 -9.35 2.71
C CYS A 241 -6.22 -9.57 3.80
N PHE A 242 -7.08 -8.58 3.98
CA PHE A 242 -8.23 -8.63 4.86
C PHE A 242 -9.46 -8.16 4.11
N ARG A 243 -10.63 -8.73 4.36
CA ARG A 243 -11.91 -8.21 3.88
C ARG A 243 -13.02 -8.44 4.89
N ALA A 244 -14.02 -7.55 4.87
CA ALA A 244 -15.19 -7.66 5.73
C ALA A 244 -16.41 -7.03 5.04
N VAL A 245 -17.54 -7.74 5.05
CA VAL A 245 -18.80 -7.28 4.43
C VAL A 245 -19.44 -6.20 5.30
N ARG A 246 -20.02 -5.17 4.68
CA ARG A 246 -20.82 -4.14 5.36
C ARG A 246 -22.08 -4.76 5.98
N LEU A 247 -22.37 -4.45 7.24
CA LEU A 247 -23.59 -4.81 7.97
C LEU A 247 -24.81 -4.01 7.50
#